data_8497ebda468866578e4b6da4cb4dda8d
#
_entry.id   8497ebda468866578e4b6da4cb4dda8d
#
_cell.length_a   1.000
_cell.length_b   1.000
_cell.length_c   1.000
_cell.angle_alpha   90.00
_cell.angle_beta   90.00
_cell.angle_gamma   90.00
#
_symmetry.space_group_name_H-M   'P 1'
#
loop_
_entity.id
_entity.type
_entity.pdbx_description
1 polymer ?
#
loop_
_entity_poly.entity_id
_entity_poly.type
_entity_poly.pdbx_seq_one_letter_code
_entity_poly.pdbx_strand_id
1 'polypeptide(L)'
;MADQEYPVYGEITGPIVMIGFGSIGRGTLPLIERHFKFDKSRMVIIDPHPEGDNAKIAEDHGVRFISEAVTKDNYKDLLTPLLTEGEGQGFCVNLSVDTSSLDLMRLCREIDVPYVDTVVEPWLGFYFDTEADNSTRTNYALRETVREEIRKHPGGTTAVSCCGANPGMVSWFVKQALVNLAKDLGMEFEEPAANDREGWAKLMKKAGVKGIHIAERDTQRAKDPKPMETFWNTWSVEGFISEGLQPAELGWGTHETWKPKNAKKHKKGCKSAIYLEQP
;
A
#
# COMPACT_ATOMS: atom_id res chain seq x y z
N MET A 1 31.39 -10.77 -8.40
CA MET A 1 30.80 -9.50 -7.95
C MET A 1 31.19 -9.40 -6.50
N ALA A 2 31.81 -8.30 -6.08
CA ALA A 2 32.20 -8.13 -4.67
C ALA A 2 30.92 -8.24 -3.80
N ASP A 3 31.04 -8.94 -2.67
CA ASP A 3 29.97 -9.02 -1.67
C ASP A 3 29.66 -7.60 -1.20
N GLN A 4 28.60 -7.03 -1.75
CA GLN A 4 28.12 -5.73 -1.30
C GLN A 4 27.38 -5.95 0.01
N GLU A 5 27.99 -5.59 1.13
CA GLU A 5 27.34 -5.60 2.43
C GLU A 5 26.19 -4.58 2.44
N TYR A 6 24.99 -5.07 2.63
CA TYR A 6 23.81 -4.22 2.79
C TYR A 6 23.51 -3.98 4.26
N PRO A 7 23.02 -2.81 4.64
CA PRO A 7 22.68 -2.54 6.02
C PRO A 7 21.53 -3.44 6.50
N VAL A 8 21.71 -4.04 7.66
CA VAL A 8 20.66 -4.77 8.38
C VAL A 8 19.98 -3.78 9.32
N TYR A 9 18.67 -3.60 9.15
CA TYR A 9 17.90 -2.61 9.90
C TYR A 9 17.26 -3.13 11.18
N GLY A 10 17.20 -4.45 11.36
CA GLY A 10 16.62 -5.05 12.55
C GLY A 10 16.57 -6.56 12.51
N GLU A 11 16.01 -7.13 13.58
CA GLU A 11 15.78 -8.56 13.73
C GLU A 11 14.30 -8.82 13.99
N ILE A 12 13.74 -9.82 13.29
CA ILE A 12 12.37 -10.29 13.48
C ILE A 12 12.47 -11.66 14.13
N THR A 13 12.07 -11.74 15.39
CA THR A 13 12.23 -12.95 16.21
C THR A 13 11.02 -13.89 16.12
N GLY A 14 9.86 -13.38 15.73
CA GLY A 14 8.64 -14.15 15.53
C GLY A 14 8.45 -14.63 14.10
N PRO A 15 7.34 -15.31 13.80
CA PRO A 15 6.99 -15.74 12.45
C PRO A 15 6.70 -14.55 11.52
N ILE A 16 7.05 -14.72 10.25
CA ILE A 16 6.68 -13.76 9.20
C ILE A 16 5.65 -14.41 8.29
N VAL A 17 4.50 -13.78 8.11
CA VAL A 17 3.49 -14.22 7.15
C VAL A 17 3.35 -13.18 6.05
N MET A 18 3.71 -13.58 4.83
CA MET A 18 3.54 -12.77 3.62
C MET A 18 2.31 -13.25 2.85
N ILE A 19 1.36 -12.37 2.61
CA ILE A 19 0.15 -12.63 1.84
C ILE A 19 0.31 -11.99 0.46
N GLY A 20 0.23 -12.80 -0.60
CA GLY A 20 0.47 -12.39 -1.98
C GLY A 20 1.93 -12.56 -2.42
N PHE A 21 2.14 -13.35 -3.48
CA PHE A 21 3.48 -13.63 -4.03
C PHE A 21 3.56 -13.41 -5.54
N GLY A 22 2.87 -12.38 -6.01
CA GLY A 22 2.99 -11.86 -7.36
C GLY A 22 4.31 -11.10 -7.58
N SER A 23 4.35 -10.20 -8.55
CA SER A 23 5.55 -9.40 -8.88
C SER A 23 6.13 -8.66 -7.67
N ILE A 24 5.26 -8.08 -6.83
CA ILE A 24 5.69 -7.32 -5.64
C ILE A 24 6.21 -8.26 -4.56
N GLY A 25 5.52 -9.37 -4.26
CA GLY A 25 5.97 -10.35 -3.28
C GLY A 25 7.32 -10.96 -3.63
N ARG A 26 7.51 -11.37 -4.88
CA ARG A 26 8.80 -11.89 -5.40
C ARG A 26 9.92 -10.85 -5.29
N GLY A 27 9.62 -9.57 -5.50
CA GLY A 27 10.60 -8.48 -5.33
C GLY A 27 10.89 -8.17 -3.86
N THR A 28 9.91 -8.34 -2.97
CA THR A 28 10.03 -8.00 -1.55
C THR A 28 10.78 -9.06 -0.74
N LEU A 29 10.61 -10.35 -1.06
CA LEU A 29 11.28 -11.43 -0.35
C LEU A 29 12.81 -11.24 -0.26
N PRO A 30 13.55 -11.02 -1.37
CA PRO A 30 15.00 -10.80 -1.29
C PRO A 30 15.38 -9.51 -0.56
N LEU A 31 14.49 -8.52 -0.44
CA LEU A 31 14.74 -7.32 0.34
C LEU A 31 14.62 -7.61 1.85
N ILE A 32 13.62 -8.40 2.26
CA ILE A 32 13.51 -8.86 3.65
C ILE A 32 14.75 -9.65 4.03
N GLU A 33 15.16 -10.63 3.21
CA GLU A 33 16.37 -11.44 3.44
C GLU A 33 17.66 -10.63 3.55
N ARG A 34 17.75 -9.57 2.78
CA ARG A 34 18.93 -8.70 2.72
C ARG A 34 19.04 -7.76 3.91
N HIS A 35 17.91 -7.27 4.40
CA HIS A 35 17.87 -6.14 5.32
C HIS A 35 17.41 -6.47 6.73
N PHE A 36 16.96 -7.71 6.97
CA PHE A 36 16.52 -8.16 8.28
C PHE A 36 17.16 -9.50 8.65
N LYS A 37 17.43 -9.68 9.94
CA LYS A 37 17.74 -10.99 10.50
C LYS A 37 16.45 -11.67 10.90
N PHE A 38 16.24 -12.90 10.46
CA PHE A 38 15.08 -13.72 10.83
C PHE A 38 15.36 -15.20 10.53
N ASP A 39 14.58 -16.07 11.13
CA ASP A 39 14.60 -17.51 10.82
C ASP A 39 13.70 -17.78 9.60
N LYS A 40 14.29 -18.16 8.47
CA LYS A 40 13.59 -18.46 7.22
C LYS A 40 12.57 -19.59 7.38
N SER A 41 12.84 -20.58 8.25
CA SER A 41 11.93 -21.70 8.50
C SER A 41 10.61 -21.26 9.15
N ARG A 42 10.59 -20.04 9.73
CA ARG A 42 9.43 -19.42 10.37
C ARG A 42 8.71 -18.40 9.44
N MET A 43 9.18 -18.27 8.20
CA MET A 43 8.50 -17.45 7.22
C MET A 43 7.56 -18.30 6.37
N VAL A 44 6.34 -17.78 6.18
CA VAL A 44 5.28 -18.41 5.39
C VAL A 44 4.82 -17.43 4.33
N ILE A 45 4.73 -17.90 3.10
CA ILE A 45 4.12 -17.19 1.99
C ILE A 45 2.77 -17.84 1.67
N ILE A 46 1.72 -17.04 1.56
CA ILE A 46 0.37 -17.50 1.21
C ILE A 46 -0.03 -16.83 -0.10
N ASP A 47 -0.31 -17.63 -1.11
CA ASP A 47 -0.77 -17.14 -2.41
C ASP A 47 -1.64 -18.22 -3.07
N PRO A 48 -2.82 -17.88 -3.64
CA PRO A 48 -3.71 -18.87 -4.26
C PRO A 48 -3.17 -19.43 -5.58
N HIS A 49 -2.16 -18.78 -6.16
CA HIS A 49 -1.63 -19.09 -7.48
C HIS A 49 -0.24 -19.73 -7.39
N PRO A 50 -0.15 -21.08 -7.36
CA PRO A 50 1.15 -21.76 -7.37
C PRO A 50 1.83 -21.72 -8.75
N GLU A 51 1.14 -21.23 -9.79
CA GLU A 51 1.61 -21.14 -11.16
C GLU A 51 2.82 -20.20 -11.28
N GLY A 52 3.60 -20.38 -12.35
CA GLY A 52 4.76 -19.54 -12.62
C GLY A 52 5.87 -19.70 -11.60
N ASP A 53 6.05 -20.89 -11.06
CA ASP A 53 7.12 -21.29 -10.12
C ASP A 53 7.05 -20.64 -8.73
N ASN A 54 5.93 -20.04 -8.33
CA ASN A 54 5.81 -19.37 -7.02
C ASN A 54 6.22 -20.29 -5.85
N ALA A 55 5.65 -21.49 -5.78
CA ALA A 55 5.97 -22.45 -4.74
C ALA A 55 7.46 -22.84 -4.76
N LYS A 56 8.01 -23.08 -5.99
CA LYS A 56 9.42 -23.42 -6.17
C LYS A 56 10.35 -22.28 -5.76
N ILE A 57 10.01 -21.03 -6.11
CA ILE A 57 10.81 -19.86 -5.70
C ILE A 57 10.84 -19.75 -4.17
N ALA A 58 9.70 -19.90 -3.49
CA ALA A 58 9.65 -19.88 -2.03
C ALA A 58 10.51 -21.01 -1.42
N GLU A 59 10.44 -22.22 -1.97
CA GLU A 59 11.25 -23.37 -1.56
C GLU A 59 12.74 -23.12 -1.77
N ASP A 60 13.15 -22.60 -2.93
CA ASP A 60 14.54 -22.25 -3.24
C ASP A 60 15.10 -21.19 -2.26
N HIS A 61 14.24 -20.33 -1.70
CA HIS A 61 14.59 -19.39 -0.62
C HIS A 61 14.55 -20.01 0.78
N GLY A 62 14.10 -21.26 0.94
CA GLY A 62 13.93 -21.93 2.23
C GLY A 62 12.72 -21.44 3.03
N VAL A 63 11.69 -20.96 2.35
CA VAL A 63 10.46 -20.41 2.93
C VAL A 63 9.28 -21.32 2.64
N ARG A 64 8.40 -21.54 3.62
CA ARG A 64 7.19 -22.32 3.47
C ARG A 64 6.17 -21.62 2.55
N PHE A 65 5.58 -22.35 1.63
CA PHE A 65 4.53 -21.87 0.74
C PHE A 65 3.19 -22.55 1.03
N ILE A 66 2.10 -21.79 1.11
CA ILE A 66 0.73 -22.28 1.25
C ILE A 66 -0.07 -21.79 0.05
N SER A 67 -0.56 -22.74 -0.77
CA SER A 67 -1.42 -22.44 -1.92
C SER A 67 -2.87 -22.34 -1.47
N GLU A 68 -3.24 -21.16 -0.96
CA GLU A 68 -4.58 -20.89 -0.47
C GLU A 68 -4.93 -19.41 -0.63
N ALA A 69 -6.19 -19.11 -0.93
CA ALA A 69 -6.70 -17.73 -0.95
C ALA A 69 -7.05 -17.29 0.47
N VAL A 70 -6.58 -16.12 0.86
CA VAL A 70 -7.04 -15.45 2.07
C VAL A 70 -8.35 -14.75 1.76
N THR A 71 -9.43 -15.18 2.39
CA THR A 71 -10.79 -14.69 2.15
C THR A 71 -11.41 -14.12 3.42
N LYS A 72 -12.53 -13.44 3.27
CA LYS A 72 -13.30 -12.92 4.39
C LYS A 72 -13.73 -14.00 5.39
N ASP A 73 -13.92 -15.23 4.91
CA ASP A 73 -14.44 -16.32 5.72
C ASP A 73 -13.33 -17.10 6.45
N ASN A 74 -12.11 -17.14 5.91
CA ASN A 74 -11.01 -17.95 6.47
C ASN A 74 -9.85 -17.16 7.09
N TYR A 75 -9.74 -15.83 6.87
CA TYR A 75 -8.53 -15.08 7.23
C TYR A 75 -8.13 -15.22 8.70
N LYS A 76 -9.07 -15.25 9.64
CA LYS A 76 -8.77 -15.38 11.07
C LYS A 76 -8.21 -16.77 11.41
N ASP A 77 -8.89 -17.80 10.92
CA ASP A 77 -8.54 -19.19 11.23
C ASP A 77 -7.23 -19.59 10.55
N LEU A 78 -6.95 -19.05 9.36
CA LEU A 78 -5.74 -19.30 8.62
C LEU A 78 -4.55 -18.52 9.18
N LEU A 79 -4.71 -17.22 9.43
CA LEU A 79 -3.58 -16.34 9.75
C LEU A 79 -3.20 -16.34 11.24
N THR A 80 -4.17 -16.46 12.15
CA THR A 80 -3.90 -16.41 13.58
C THR A 80 -2.85 -17.45 14.01
N PRO A 81 -3.01 -18.76 13.72
CA PRO A 81 -2.03 -19.75 14.13
C PRO A 81 -0.64 -19.53 13.50
N LEU A 82 -0.59 -19.04 12.26
CA LEU A 82 0.68 -18.79 11.56
C LEU A 82 1.42 -17.57 12.12
N LEU A 83 0.70 -16.52 12.48
CA LEU A 83 1.26 -15.27 13.01
C LEU A 83 1.65 -15.37 14.49
N THR A 84 1.14 -16.37 15.20
CA THR A 84 1.39 -16.60 16.64
C THR A 84 2.16 -17.88 16.92
N GLU A 85 2.73 -18.51 15.88
CA GLU A 85 3.47 -19.77 16.01
C GLU A 85 4.79 -19.57 16.79
N GLY A 86 4.95 -20.28 17.91
CA GLY A 86 6.17 -20.28 18.71
C GLY A 86 6.42 -18.98 19.47
N GLU A 87 7.69 -18.66 19.74
CA GLU A 87 8.08 -17.48 20.49
C GLU A 87 8.34 -16.27 19.59
N GLY A 88 8.31 -15.07 20.17
CA GLY A 88 8.55 -13.81 19.48
C GLY A 88 7.30 -13.23 18.85
N GLN A 89 7.36 -11.93 18.55
CA GLN A 89 6.26 -11.19 17.92
C GLN A 89 6.25 -11.48 16.43
N GLY A 90 5.13 -11.96 15.90
CA GLY A 90 4.94 -12.20 14.48
C GLY A 90 4.95 -10.91 13.67
N PHE A 91 5.02 -11.02 12.35
CA PHE A 91 4.99 -9.90 11.42
C PHE A 91 4.14 -10.22 10.18
N CYS A 92 3.15 -9.41 9.90
CA CYS A 92 2.25 -9.58 8.76
C CYS A 92 2.63 -8.63 7.63
N VAL A 93 2.91 -9.19 6.44
CA VAL A 93 3.22 -8.45 5.20
C VAL A 93 2.12 -8.73 4.19
N ASN A 94 1.26 -7.76 3.93
CA ASN A 94 0.17 -7.91 2.96
C ASN A 94 0.52 -7.25 1.63
N LEU A 95 0.74 -8.07 0.60
CA LEU A 95 1.04 -7.68 -0.78
C LEU A 95 0.02 -8.24 -1.77
N SER A 96 -1.11 -8.72 -1.24
CA SER A 96 -2.20 -9.29 -2.03
C SER A 96 -3.15 -8.23 -2.55
N VAL A 97 -3.89 -8.57 -3.58
CA VAL A 97 -5.10 -7.89 -4.01
C VAL A 97 -6.33 -8.57 -3.40
N ASP A 98 -7.46 -7.89 -3.36
CA ASP A 98 -8.75 -8.44 -2.91
C ASP A 98 -8.76 -9.00 -1.46
N THR A 99 -7.80 -8.60 -0.64
CA THR A 99 -7.72 -8.97 0.78
C THR A 99 -7.78 -7.72 1.65
N SER A 100 -8.83 -7.60 2.46
CA SER A 100 -9.12 -6.37 3.21
C SER A 100 -8.00 -5.96 4.16
N SER A 101 -7.31 -4.88 3.84
CA SER A 101 -6.29 -4.27 4.72
C SER A 101 -6.86 -3.93 6.09
N LEU A 102 -8.09 -3.39 6.15
CA LEU A 102 -8.73 -3.01 7.41
C LEU A 102 -8.96 -4.19 8.34
N ASP A 103 -9.46 -5.32 7.80
CA ASP A 103 -9.74 -6.49 8.62
C ASP A 103 -8.45 -7.21 9.04
N LEU A 104 -7.42 -7.20 8.19
CA LEU A 104 -6.09 -7.69 8.57
C LEU A 104 -5.44 -6.81 9.65
N MET A 105 -5.54 -5.48 9.56
CA MET A 105 -5.05 -4.58 10.61
C MET A 105 -5.75 -4.81 11.95
N ARG A 106 -7.06 -5.07 11.92
CA ARG A 106 -7.84 -5.41 13.13
C ARG A 106 -7.37 -6.72 13.75
N LEU A 107 -7.22 -7.75 12.91
CA LEU A 107 -6.69 -9.04 13.36
C LEU A 107 -5.29 -8.88 13.95
N CYS A 108 -4.38 -8.25 13.23
CA CYS A 108 -3.01 -8.03 13.68
C CYS A 108 -2.95 -7.26 15.01
N ARG A 109 -3.82 -6.27 15.18
CA ARG A 109 -3.97 -5.55 16.45
C ARG A 109 -4.50 -6.47 17.57
N GLU A 110 -5.50 -7.32 17.28
CA GLU A 110 -6.09 -8.25 18.24
C GLU A 110 -5.06 -9.24 18.79
N ILE A 111 -4.14 -9.72 17.94
CA ILE A 111 -3.11 -10.69 18.29
C ILE A 111 -1.71 -10.09 18.54
N ASP A 112 -1.62 -8.75 18.64
CA ASP A 112 -0.38 -8.00 18.89
C ASP A 112 0.74 -8.25 17.86
N VAL A 113 0.41 -8.21 16.57
CA VAL A 113 1.31 -8.43 15.44
C VAL A 113 1.47 -7.16 14.61
N PRO A 114 2.68 -6.65 14.35
CA PRO A 114 2.93 -5.59 13.38
C PRO A 114 2.45 -5.95 11.97
N TYR A 115 1.96 -4.93 11.27
CA TYR A 115 1.38 -5.07 9.94
C TYR A 115 1.98 -4.07 8.95
N VAL A 116 2.18 -4.50 7.71
CA VAL A 116 2.53 -3.61 6.59
C VAL A 116 1.80 -4.03 5.33
N ASP A 117 1.32 -3.04 4.56
CA ASP A 117 0.83 -3.21 3.20
C ASP A 117 1.37 -2.14 2.24
N THR A 118 1.16 -2.33 0.96
CA THR A 118 1.53 -1.38 -0.10
C THR A 118 0.38 -0.49 -0.54
N VAL A 119 -0.86 -0.90 -0.26
CA VAL A 119 -2.09 -0.20 -0.64
C VAL A 119 -3.24 -0.63 0.27
N VAL A 120 -4.23 0.22 0.49
CA VAL A 120 -5.45 -0.17 1.21
C VAL A 120 -6.36 -0.96 0.27
N GLU A 121 -6.42 -2.27 0.47
CA GLU A 121 -7.27 -3.16 -0.29
C GLU A 121 -8.59 -3.48 0.43
N PRO A 122 -9.70 -3.62 -0.31
CA PRO A 122 -10.94 -4.19 0.19
C PRO A 122 -10.98 -5.71 -0.03
N TRP A 123 -12.04 -6.38 0.44
CA TRP A 123 -12.35 -7.74 0.01
C TRP A 123 -12.79 -7.80 -1.45
N LEU A 124 -12.56 -8.94 -2.10
CA LEU A 124 -13.02 -9.25 -3.46
C LEU A 124 -14.49 -8.85 -3.67
N GLY A 125 -14.76 -8.23 -4.81
CA GLY A 125 -16.10 -7.81 -5.21
C GLY A 125 -16.45 -6.36 -4.88
N PHE A 126 -15.71 -5.70 -4.01
CA PHE A 126 -16.01 -4.33 -3.56
C PHE A 126 -16.13 -3.32 -4.72
N TYR A 127 -15.24 -3.35 -5.68
CA TYR A 127 -15.24 -2.41 -6.80
C TYR A 127 -16.31 -2.71 -7.85
N PHE A 128 -16.83 -3.93 -7.86
CA PHE A 128 -17.85 -4.42 -8.79
C PHE A 128 -19.28 -4.31 -8.24
N ASP A 129 -19.45 -3.90 -6.98
CA ASP A 129 -20.76 -3.71 -6.37
C ASP A 129 -21.45 -2.47 -6.96
N THR A 130 -22.29 -2.69 -7.97
CA THR A 130 -23.05 -1.63 -8.64
C THR A 130 -24.19 -1.06 -7.82
N GLU A 131 -24.62 -1.75 -6.77
CA GLU A 131 -25.67 -1.30 -5.86
C GLU A 131 -25.14 -0.34 -4.79
N ALA A 132 -23.84 -0.39 -4.50
CA ALA A 132 -23.21 0.52 -3.56
C ALA A 132 -23.10 1.95 -4.13
N ASP A 133 -23.27 2.94 -3.26
CA ASP A 133 -23.07 4.36 -3.61
C ASP A 133 -21.63 4.57 -4.12
N ASN A 134 -21.48 5.21 -5.28
CA ASN A 134 -20.18 5.47 -5.89
C ASN A 134 -19.18 6.12 -4.93
N SER A 135 -19.64 7.00 -4.03
CA SER A 135 -18.79 7.67 -3.05
C SER A 135 -18.18 6.74 -2.00
N THR A 136 -18.71 5.52 -1.87
CA THR A 136 -18.20 4.52 -0.92
C THR A 136 -17.21 3.55 -1.54
N ARG A 137 -17.07 3.57 -2.87
CA ARG A 137 -16.21 2.66 -3.66
C ARG A 137 -14.93 3.34 -4.17
N THR A 138 -14.47 4.39 -3.53
CA THR A 138 -13.27 5.13 -3.90
C THR A 138 -12.09 4.81 -2.98
N ASN A 139 -10.88 5.02 -3.44
CA ASN A 139 -9.67 4.93 -2.61
C ASN A 139 -9.71 5.88 -1.41
N TYR A 140 -10.28 7.07 -1.59
CA TYR A 140 -10.44 8.00 -0.48
C TYR A 140 -11.43 7.47 0.58
N ALA A 141 -12.50 6.79 0.15
CA ALA A 141 -13.44 6.17 1.08
C ALA A 141 -12.78 5.05 1.88
N LEU A 142 -12.03 4.15 1.22
CA LEU A 142 -11.27 3.09 1.87
C LEU A 142 -10.27 3.67 2.90
N ARG A 143 -9.52 4.69 2.52
CA ARG A 143 -8.61 5.38 3.44
C ARG A 143 -9.34 5.95 4.67
N GLU A 144 -10.53 6.52 4.49
CA GLU A 144 -11.31 7.05 5.61
C GLU A 144 -11.75 5.95 6.58
N THR A 145 -12.04 4.73 6.11
CA THR A 145 -12.37 3.60 7.01
C THR A 145 -11.19 3.25 7.92
N VAL A 146 -9.98 3.20 7.39
CA VAL A 146 -8.75 2.96 8.17
C VAL A 146 -8.51 4.12 9.17
N ARG A 147 -8.67 5.37 8.73
CA ARG A 147 -8.52 6.54 9.61
C ARG A 147 -9.58 6.58 10.72
N GLU A 148 -10.78 6.13 10.44
CA GLU A 148 -11.84 6.01 11.45
C GLU A 148 -11.52 4.93 12.47
N GLU A 149 -10.96 3.81 12.03
CA GLU A 149 -10.49 2.75 12.92
C GLU A 149 -9.43 3.25 13.90
N ILE A 150 -8.43 3.98 13.39
CA ILE A 150 -7.38 4.58 14.25
C ILE A 150 -7.97 5.58 15.25
N ARG A 151 -8.96 6.38 14.85
CA ARG A 151 -9.63 7.34 15.76
C ARG A 151 -10.42 6.64 16.87
N LYS A 152 -11.08 5.53 16.54
CA LYS A 152 -11.88 4.74 17.50
C LYS A 152 -11.00 3.95 18.47
N HIS A 153 -9.86 3.51 17.98
CA HIS A 153 -8.96 2.62 18.69
C HIS A 153 -7.52 3.15 18.64
N PRO A 154 -7.21 4.25 19.35
CA PRO A 154 -5.86 4.81 19.37
C PRO A 154 -4.86 3.89 20.10
N GLY A 155 -3.63 3.83 19.63
CA GLY A 155 -2.57 3.01 20.20
C GLY A 155 -2.65 1.54 19.74
N GLY A 156 -1.90 0.65 20.38
CA GLY A 156 -1.75 -0.76 20.02
C GLY A 156 -0.56 -1.01 19.08
N THR A 157 -0.51 -2.19 18.50
CA THR A 157 0.56 -2.63 17.61
C THR A 157 0.64 -1.76 16.34
N THR A 158 1.86 -1.54 15.87
CA THR A 158 2.10 -0.69 14.69
C THR A 158 1.56 -1.34 13.42
N ALA A 159 0.76 -0.57 12.69
CA ALA A 159 0.38 -0.89 11.32
C ALA A 159 0.83 0.23 10.38
N VAL A 160 1.58 -0.13 9.33
CA VAL A 160 2.03 0.80 8.28
C VAL A 160 1.28 0.45 7.01
N SER A 161 0.41 1.36 6.58
CA SER A 161 -0.36 1.16 5.36
C SER A 161 0.10 2.09 4.25
N CYS A 162 -0.09 1.66 3.00
CA CYS A 162 0.35 2.39 1.81
C CYS A 162 1.88 2.61 1.78
N CYS A 163 2.64 1.58 2.10
CA CYS A 163 4.12 1.58 2.09
C CYS A 163 4.67 1.04 0.76
N GLY A 164 4.10 1.47 -0.37
CA GLY A 164 4.55 1.11 -1.71
C GLY A 164 5.28 2.25 -2.41
N ALA A 165 5.38 2.17 -3.74
CA ALA A 165 5.89 3.26 -4.56
C ALA A 165 4.84 4.38 -4.66
N ASN A 166 3.61 4.01 -5.05
CA ASN A 166 2.44 4.87 -5.17
C ASN A 166 1.17 4.01 -4.99
N PRO A 167 0.54 4.12 -3.84
CA PRO A 167 0.77 5.02 -2.69
C PRO A 167 2.02 4.66 -1.85
N GLY A 168 2.67 5.70 -1.32
CA GLY A 168 3.81 5.56 -0.39
C GLY A 168 4.97 6.50 -0.68
N MET A 169 6.01 6.02 -1.35
CA MET A 169 7.27 6.72 -1.61
C MET A 169 7.08 8.05 -2.36
N VAL A 170 6.06 8.12 -3.22
CA VAL A 170 5.69 9.34 -3.94
C VAL A 170 5.44 10.54 -3.04
N SER A 171 4.91 10.34 -1.83
CA SER A 171 4.72 11.41 -0.85
C SER A 171 6.05 12.02 -0.37
N TRP A 172 7.09 11.21 -0.31
CA TRP A 172 8.44 11.66 0.01
C TRP A 172 9.09 12.42 -1.14
N PHE A 173 8.88 11.96 -2.36
CA PHE A 173 9.33 12.68 -3.57
C PHE A 173 8.68 14.05 -3.70
N VAL A 174 7.40 14.19 -3.34
CA VAL A 174 6.74 15.51 -3.29
C VAL A 174 7.42 16.43 -2.27
N LYS A 175 7.72 15.94 -1.07
CA LYS A 175 8.45 16.72 -0.06
C LYS A 175 9.82 17.14 -0.56
N GLN A 176 10.58 16.21 -1.14
CA GLN A 176 11.88 16.52 -1.73
C GLN A 176 11.78 17.56 -2.85
N ALA A 177 10.78 17.42 -3.72
CA ALA A 177 10.54 18.37 -4.79
C ALA A 177 10.20 19.78 -4.26
N LEU A 178 9.42 19.88 -3.18
CA LEU A 178 9.13 21.17 -2.52
C LEU A 178 10.39 21.83 -1.95
N VAL A 179 11.27 21.05 -1.32
CA VAL A 179 12.56 21.55 -0.81
C VAL A 179 13.43 22.05 -1.96
N ASN A 180 13.55 21.27 -3.03
CA ASN A 180 14.32 21.64 -4.21
C ASN A 180 13.77 22.93 -4.85
N LEU A 181 12.45 22.99 -5.06
CA LEU A 181 11.76 24.15 -5.61
C LEU A 181 11.98 25.41 -4.75
N ALA A 182 11.88 25.29 -3.43
CA ALA A 182 12.10 26.41 -2.53
C ALA A 182 13.55 26.94 -2.62
N LYS A 183 14.53 26.06 -2.74
CA LYS A 183 15.95 26.42 -2.95
C LYS A 183 16.16 27.11 -4.31
N ASP A 184 15.61 26.54 -5.39
CA ASP A 184 15.73 27.07 -6.74
C ASP A 184 15.10 28.46 -6.90
N LEU A 185 14.02 28.72 -6.14
CA LEU A 185 13.35 30.01 -6.07
C LEU A 185 14.03 31.00 -5.12
N GLY A 186 15.12 30.63 -4.46
CA GLY A 186 15.82 31.49 -3.47
C GLY A 186 14.94 31.84 -2.27
N MET A 187 14.01 30.97 -1.90
CA MET A 187 13.10 31.23 -0.77
C MET A 187 13.83 31.00 0.56
N GLU A 188 13.63 31.91 1.50
CA GLU A 188 13.95 31.61 2.90
C GLU A 188 12.91 30.67 3.48
N PHE A 189 13.33 29.50 3.94
CA PHE A 189 12.48 28.51 4.59
C PHE A 189 13.27 27.61 5.53
N GLU A 190 12.61 27.10 6.53
CA GLU A 190 13.07 25.99 7.34
C GLU A 190 12.39 24.71 6.84
N GLU A 191 13.17 23.66 6.66
CA GLU A 191 12.62 22.37 6.21
C GLU A 191 11.73 21.78 7.32
N PRO A 192 10.44 21.53 7.04
CA PRO A 192 9.56 20.96 8.05
C PRO A 192 9.98 19.54 8.45
N ALA A 193 9.78 19.18 9.71
CA ALA A 193 9.98 17.80 10.15
C ALA A 193 9.15 16.82 9.31
N ALA A 194 9.62 15.59 9.16
CA ALA A 194 9.00 14.59 8.29
C ALA A 194 7.50 14.36 8.56
N ASN A 195 7.07 14.48 9.83
CA ASN A 195 5.69 14.32 10.29
C ASN A 195 4.93 15.64 10.46
N ASP A 196 5.54 16.80 10.20
CA ASP A 196 4.89 18.11 10.31
C ASP A 196 4.03 18.41 9.07
N ARG A 197 2.81 17.89 9.07
CA ARG A 197 1.85 18.07 7.96
C ARG A 197 1.53 19.54 7.70
N GLU A 198 1.45 20.35 8.74
CA GLU A 198 1.11 21.76 8.64
C GLU A 198 2.28 22.57 8.06
N GLY A 199 3.49 22.30 8.51
CA GLY A 199 4.71 22.89 7.94
C GLY A 199 4.85 22.61 6.45
N TRP A 200 4.67 21.37 6.01
CA TRP A 200 4.69 21.02 4.60
C TRP A 200 3.59 21.73 3.79
N ALA A 201 2.38 21.83 4.34
CA ALA A 201 1.28 22.56 3.68
C ALA A 201 1.58 24.05 3.56
N LYS A 202 2.19 24.67 4.58
CA LYS A 202 2.63 26.07 4.56
C LYS A 202 3.72 26.30 3.51
N LEU A 203 4.72 25.42 3.43
CA LEU A 203 5.79 25.49 2.42
C LEU A 203 5.21 25.38 1.02
N MET A 204 4.32 24.42 0.77
CA MET A 204 3.64 24.24 -0.52
C MET A 204 2.85 25.49 -0.92
N LYS A 205 2.11 26.08 0.01
CA LYS A 205 1.37 27.33 -0.21
C LYS A 205 2.30 28.49 -0.50
N LYS A 206 3.39 28.64 0.25
CA LYS A 206 4.40 29.69 0.08
C LYS A 206 5.09 29.58 -1.29
N ALA A 207 5.40 28.37 -1.74
CA ALA A 207 5.96 28.09 -3.05
C ALA A 207 4.95 28.24 -4.22
N GLY A 208 3.68 28.52 -3.94
CA GLY A 208 2.65 28.76 -4.95
C GLY A 208 2.21 27.49 -5.70
N VAL A 209 2.50 26.30 -5.19
CA VAL A 209 2.11 25.03 -5.82
C VAL A 209 0.59 24.90 -5.85
N LYS A 210 0.03 24.60 -7.02
CA LYS A 210 -1.42 24.50 -7.27
C LYS A 210 -1.89 23.09 -7.56
N GLY A 211 -1.00 22.22 -7.97
CA GLY A 211 -1.31 20.84 -8.27
C GLY A 211 -0.07 19.98 -8.23
N ILE A 212 -0.28 18.69 -8.08
CA ILE A 212 0.77 17.67 -8.08
C ILE A 212 0.39 16.66 -9.16
N HIS A 213 1.25 16.50 -10.15
CA HIS A 213 1.16 15.43 -11.13
C HIS A 213 2.24 14.42 -10.88
N ILE A 214 1.85 13.14 -10.88
CA ILE A 214 2.77 12.03 -10.73
C ILE A 214 2.65 11.19 -11.97
N ALA A 215 3.79 10.94 -12.61
CA ALA A 215 3.91 10.06 -13.76
C ALA A 215 5.00 9.03 -13.48
N GLU A 216 4.72 7.80 -13.84
CA GLU A 216 5.63 6.68 -13.72
C GLU A 216 6.04 6.20 -15.11
N ARG A 217 7.31 5.85 -15.24
CA ARG A 217 7.82 5.20 -16.44
C ARG A 217 8.51 3.91 -16.04
N ASP A 218 7.91 2.79 -16.39
CA ASP A 218 8.53 1.49 -16.24
C ASP A 218 9.56 1.27 -17.34
N THR A 219 10.77 0.91 -16.94
CA THR A 219 11.88 0.60 -17.85
C THR A 219 12.23 -0.89 -17.88
N GLN A 220 11.45 -1.72 -17.21
CA GLN A 220 11.61 -3.16 -17.26
C GLN A 220 11.43 -3.68 -18.69
N ARG A 221 12.18 -4.73 -19.01
CA ARG A 221 12.09 -5.39 -20.29
C ARG A 221 11.91 -6.87 -20.07
N ALA A 222 10.87 -7.45 -20.68
CA ALA A 222 10.72 -8.89 -20.72
C ALA A 222 11.79 -9.52 -21.62
N LYS A 223 12.17 -10.76 -21.31
CA LYS A 223 13.08 -11.55 -22.15
C LYS A 223 12.46 -11.81 -23.53
N ASP A 224 11.18 -12.16 -23.54
CA ASP A 224 10.43 -12.45 -24.74
C ASP A 224 9.53 -11.26 -25.12
N PRO A 225 9.31 -11.00 -26.41
CA PRO A 225 8.40 -9.94 -26.85
C PRO A 225 6.97 -10.20 -26.35
N LYS A 226 6.26 -9.14 -26.06
CA LYS A 226 4.83 -9.21 -25.73
C LYS A 226 4.05 -9.80 -26.91
N PRO A 227 3.20 -10.83 -26.69
CA PRO A 227 2.30 -11.31 -27.74
C PRO A 227 1.40 -10.21 -28.29
N MET A 228 0.97 -10.36 -29.54
CA MET A 228 -0.01 -9.46 -30.13
C MET A 228 -1.31 -9.48 -29.31
N GLU A 229 -1.96 -8.33 -29.21
CA GLU A 229 -3.25 -8.15 -28.53
C GLU A 229 -3.26 -8.54 -27.03
N THR A 230 -2.07 -8.58 -26.39
CA THR A 230 -1.94 -8.88 -24.98
C THR A 230 -1.67 -7.60 -24.19
N PHE A 231 -2.44 -7.36 -23.14
CA PHE A 231 -2.15 -6.34 -22.14
C PHE A 231 -1.17 -6.92 -21.10
N TRP A 232 -0.12 -6.17 -20.83
CA TRP A 232 0.85 -6.50 -19.77
C TRP A 232 0.93 -5.37 -18.78
N ASN A 233 1.04 -5.75 -17.51
CA ASN A 233 1.33 -4.84 -16.43
C ASN A 233 2.50 -5.40 -15.59
N THR A 234 3.30 -4.55 -15.00
CA THR A 234 4.49 -4.94 -14.24
C THR A 234 4.21 -5.15 -12.76
N TRP A 235 2.97 -4.87 -12.33
CA TRP A 235 2.52 -5.15 -10.97
C TRP A 235 1.28 -6.05 -11.01
N SER A 236 0.06 -5.59 -10.79
CA SER A 236 -1.14 -6.43 -10.82
C SER A 236 -2.06 -6.01 -11.97
N VAL A 237 -2.46 -6.96 -12.81
CA VAL A 237 -3.47 -6.72 -13.87
C VAL A 237 -4.84 -6.51 -13.24
N GLU A 238 -5.20 -7.31 -12.26
CA GLU A 238 -6.45 -7.21 -11.50
C GLU A 238 -6.53 -5.87 -10.76
N GLY A 239 -5.45 -5.45 -10.10
CA GLY A 239 -5.35 -4.15 -9.46
C GLY A 239 -5.51 -2.98 -10.44
N PHE A 240 -4.93 -3.08 -11.64
CA PHE A 240 -5.10 -2.07 -12.69
C PHE A 240 -6.56 -1.97 -13.15
N ILE A 241 -7.24 -3.10 -13.33
CA ILE A 241 -8.67 -3.14 -13.71
C ILE A 241 -9.51 -2.52 -12.58
N SER A 242 -9.25 -2.90 -11.33
CA SER A 242 -9.96 -2.38 -10.16
C SER A 242 -9.82 -0.87 -10.02
N GLU A 243 -8.62 -0.33 -10.22
CA GLU A 243 -8.39 1.12 -10.23
C GLU A 243 -9.17 1.82 -11.35
N GLY A 244 -9.19 1.23 -12.54
CA GLY A 244 -9.95 1.77 -13.68
C GLY A 244 -11.47 1.79 -13.48
N LEU A 245 -12.00 0.93 -12.61
CA LEU A 245 -13.42 0.83 -12.27
C LEU A 245 -13.84 1.74 -11.11
N GLN A 246 -12.92 2.33 -10.40
CA GLN A 246 -13.24 3.22 -9.30
C GLN A 246 -13.85 4.54 -9.79
N PRO A 247 -14.86 5.07 -9.09
CA PRO A 247 -15.34 6.41 -9.34
C PRO A 247 -14.23 7.43 -9.11
N ALA A 248 -14.04 8.34 -10.08
CA ALA A 248 -13.02 9.38 -9.98
C ALA A 248 -13.46 10.48 -8.99
N GLU A 249 -12.53 10.91 -8.15
CA GLU A 249 -12.72 12.04 -7.25
C GLU A 249 -11.39 12.80 -7.06
N LEU A 250 -11.49 14.05 -6.62
CA LEU A 250 -10.35 14.92 -6.39
C LEU A 250 -10.16 15.17 -4.89
N GLY A 251 -8.97 14.95 -4.37
CA GLY A 251 -8.60 15.45 -3.05
C GLY A 251 -8.61 16.98 -3.05
N TRP A 252 -9.32 17.59 -2.10
CA TRP A 252 -9.43 19.04 -2.02
C TRP A 252 -8.86 19.54 -0.70
N GLY A 253 -7.74 20.26 -0.79
CA GLY A 253 -7.00 20.73 0.38
C GLY A 253 -7.74 21.83 1.14
N THR A 254 -7.44 21.94 2.43
CA THR A 254 -7.99 22.98 3.30
C THR A 254 -7.47 24.39 2.98
N HIS A 255 -6.35 24.48 2.25
CA HIS A 255 -5.76 25.74 1.79
C HIS A 255 -6.36 26.25 0.46
N GLU A 256 -7.22 25.47 -0.18
CA GLU A 256 -7.84 25.86 -1.43
C GLU A 256 -8.86 26.98 -1.19
N THR A 257 -8.68 28.08 -1.90
CA THR A 257 -9.54 29.29 -1.80
C THR A 257 -10.63 29.37 -2.85
N TRP A 258 -10.64 28.44 -3.80
CA TRP A 258 -11.63 28.39 -4.88
C TRP A 258 -12.11 26.95 -5.08
N LYS A 259 -13.23 26.80 -5.78
CA LYS A 259 -13.75 25.50 -6.24
C LYS A 259 -14.23 25.61 -7.66
N PRO A 260 -14.10 24.56 -8.46
CA PRO A 260 -14.80 24.48 -9.75
C PRO A 260 -16.30 24.71 -9.58
N LYS A 261 -16.94 25.39 -10.53
CA LYS A 261 -18.37 25.74 -10.42
C LYS A 261 -19.29 24.52 -10.27
N ASN A 262 -18.92 23.39 -10.88
CA ASN A 262 -19.65 22.13 -10.85
C ASN A 262 -19.13 21.16 -9.77
N ALA A 263 -18.26 21.61 -8.86
CA ALA A 263 -17.74 20.77 -7.79
C ALA A 263 -18.81 20.48 -6.73
N LYS A 264 -18.98 19.22 -6.42
CA LYS A 264 -19.86 18.71 -5.40
C LYS A 264 -19.08 17.91 -4.35
N LYS A 265 -19.66 17.77 -3.18
CA LYS A 265 -19.13 16.91 -2.09
C LYS A 265 -20.01 15.70 -1.93
N HIS A 266 -19.38 14.58 -1.62
CA HIS A 266 -20.12 13.37 -1.26
C HIS A 266 -20.86 13.52 0.08
N LYS A 267 -22.03 12.92 0.16
CA LYS A 267 -22.77 12.78 1.42
C LYS A 267 -22.20 11.65 2.30
N LYS A 268 -21.68 10.61 1.65
CA LYS A 268 -21.02 9.45 2.26
C LYS A 268 -19.55 9.39 1.77
N GLY A 269 -18.76 8.50 2.31
CA GLY A 269 -17.37 8.34 1.93
C GLY A 269 -16.47 9.48 2.41
N CYS A 270 -15.50 9.91 1.59
CA CYS A 270 -14.52 10.95 1.96
C CYS A 270 -15.08 12.36 1.81
N LYS A 271 -15.27 13.06 2.93
CA LYS A 271 -15.75 14.45 2.95
C LYS A 271 -14.70 15.48 2.50
N SER A 272 -13.43 15.08 2.46
CA SER A 272 -12.31 15.92 1.98
C SER A 272 -12.08 15.84 0.49
N ALA A 273 -12.85 15.01 -0.23
CA ALA A 273 -12.84 14.94 -1.67
C ALA A 273 -14.00 15.72 -2.28
N ILE A 274 -13.84 16.08 -3.55
CA ILE A 274 -14.89 16.62 -4.41
C ILE A 274 -14.99 15.76 -5.66
N TYR A 275 -16.15 15.75 -6.28
CA TYR A 275 -16.33 15.23 -7.62
C TYR A 275 -16.91 16.32 -8.54
N LEU A 276 -16.67 16.17 -9.80
CA LEU A 276 -17.24 17.06 -10.82
C LEU A 276 -18.44 16.37 -11.45
N GLU A 277 -19.59 17.03 -11.43
CA GLU A 277 -20.74 16.53 -12.17
C GLU A 277 -20.50 16.78 -13.65
N GLN A 278 -20.52 15.71 -14.42
CA GLN A 278 -20.45 15.83 -15.89
C GLN A 278 -21.80 16.29 -16.42
N PRO A 279 -21.82 17.12 -17.48
CA PRO A 279 -23.05 17.54 -18.09
C PRO A 279 -23.84 16.40 -18.71
#